data_7f19eecc546336aab5bc073a4048870d
#
_entry.id   7f19eecc546336aab5bc073a4048870d
#
_cell.length_a   1.000
_cell.length_b   1.000
_cell.length_c   1.000
_cell.angle_alpha   90.00
_cell.angle_beta   90.00
_cell.angle_gamma   90.00
#
_symmetry.space_group_name_H-M   'P 1'
#
loop_
_entity.id
_entity.type
_entity.pdbx_description
1 polymer ?
#
loop_
_entity_poly.entity_id
_entity_poly.type
_entity_poly.pdbx_seq_one_letter_code
_entity_poly.pdbx_strand_id
1 'polypeptide(L)'
;MRYLSSRGKAPAIDFSEALLGGLAPDGGLYVPESWPVLPDGSFESYAELAAAVMAPFVAPVIDQADFSVMVADSYAAFSHPDVCPLVELEPGHYLLELFHGPTLAFKDVALQLVGHLFDYELRRRDERVTLVGATSGDTGSAAMEAVRGSDRVDMVIL
;
A
#
# COMPACT_ATOMS: atom_id res chain seq x y z
N MET A 1 -0.40 -12.28 -10.05
CA MET A 1 1.05 -12.03 -9.88
C MET A 1 1.63 -13.04 -8.90
N ARG A 2 2.83 -13.56 -9.13
CA ARG A 2 3.60 -14.33 -8.15
C ARG A 2 4.75 -13.49 -7.61
N TYR A 3 5.19 -13.82 -6.40
CA TYR A 3 6.26 -13.12 -5.71
C TYR A 3 7.39 -14.07 -5.38
N LEU A 4 8.61 -13.65 -5.65
CA LEU A 4 9.84 -14.42 -5.46
C LEU A 4 10.68 -13.78 -4.36
N SER A 5 11.38 -14.60 -3.58
CA SER A 5 12.39 -14.06 -2.66
C SER A 5 13.56 -13.45 -3.44
N SER A 6 14.00 -12.27 -3.04
CA SER A 6 15.22 -11.63 -3.56
C SER A 6 16.50 -12.43 -3.33
N ARG A 7 16.47 -13.42 -2.43
CA ARG A 7 17.57 -14.38 -2.20
C ARG A 7 17.40 -15.70 -2.94
N GLY A 8 16.24 -15.92 -3.57
CA GLY A 8 15.97 -17.06 -4.46
C GLY A 8 15.93 -18.44 -3.81
N LYS A 9 15.85 -18.54 -2.48
CA LYS A 9 15.85 -19.81 -1.76
C LYS A 9 14.49 -20.15 -1.13
N ALA A 10 13.54 -19.25 -1.17
CA ALA A 10 12.19 -19.47 -0.70
C ALA A 10 11.26 -19.81 -1.88
N PRO A 11 10.17 -20.58 -1.65
CA PRO A 11 9.18 -20.83 -2.69
C PRO A 11 8.50 -19.53 -3.13
N ALA A 12 8.05 -19.51 -4.39
CA ALA A 12 7.24 -18.42 -4.89
C ALA A 12 5.83 -18.46 -4.27
N ILE A 13 5.32 -17.31 -3.89
CA ILE A 13 4.03 -17.14 -3.20
C ILE A 13 3.12 -16.17 -3.95
N ASP A 14 1.87 -16.08 -3.52
CA ASP A 14 0.92 -15.09 -4.04
C ASP A 14 0.99 -13.74 -3.27
N PHE A 15 0.17 -12.78 -3.69
CA PHE A 15 0.14 -11.46 -3.08
C PHE A 15 -0.31 -11.51 -1.61
N SER A 16 -1.33 -12.30 -1.28
CA SER A 16 -1.85 -12.41 0.08
C SER A 16 -0.82 -12.95 1.06
N GLU A 17 -0.08 -13.98 0.64
CA GLU A 17 1.01 -14.56 1.43
C GLU A 17 2.18 -13.58 1.58
N ALA A 18 2.52 -12.82 0.53
CA ALA A 18 3.57 -11.81 0.57
C ALA A 18 3.20 -10.65 1.49
N LEU A 19 1.94 -10.17 1.43
CA LEU A 19 1.44 -9.09 2.26
C LEU A 19 1.54 -9.41 3.75
N LEU A 20 1.04 -10.59 4.15
CA LEU A 20 1.00 -10.98 5.57
C LEU A 20 2.33 -11.56 6.07
N GLY A 21 3.12 -12.16 5.18
CA GLY A 21 4.39 -12.77 5.54
C GLY A 21 5.53 -11.78 5.76
N GLY A 22 5.50 -10.64 5.07
CA GLY A 22 6.55 -9.62 5.13
C GLY A 22 7.87 -10.10 4.55
N LEU A 23 8.72 -10.76 5.35
CA LEU A 23 9.99 -11.32 4.90
C LEU A 23 9.85 -12.79 4.45
N ALA A 24 10.62 -13.15 3.44
CA ALA A 24 10.73 -14.54 3.04
C ALA A 24 11.50 -15.38 4.08
N PRO A 25 11.25 -16.71 4.21
CA PRO A 25 11.92 -17.57 5.17
C PRO A 25 13.45 -17.61 5.05
N ASP A 26 13.97 -17.25 3.88
CA ASP A 26 15.42 -17.13 3.63
C ASP A 26 16.00 -15.76 4.00
N GLY A 27 15.17 -14.88 4.57
CA GLY A 27 15.52 -13.51 4.95
C GLY A 27 15.58 -12.54 3.75
N GLY A 28 15.05 -12.93 2.58
CA GLY A 28 14.89 -12.08 1.41
C GLY A 28 13.61 -11.24 1.50
N LEU A 29 13.51 -10.25 0.61
CA LEU A 29 12.26 -9.53 0.34
C LEU A 29 11.50 -10.24 -0.77
N TYR A 30 10.17 -10.21 -0.70
CA TYR A 30 9.35 -10.64 -1.81
C TYR A 30 9.27 -9.55 -2.87
N VAL A 31 9.60 -9.92 -4.11
CA VAL A 31 9.54 -9.06 -5.29
C VAL A 31 8.65 -9.71 -6.35
N PRO A 32 7.94 -8.95 -7.19
CA PRO A 32 7.13 -9.52 -8.25
C PRO A 32 7.98 -10.32 -9.25
N GLU A 33 7.45 -11.44 -9.73
CA GLU A 33 8.12 -12.30 -10.73
C GLU A 33 8.36 -11.58 -12.05
N SER A 34 7.51 -10.63 -12.38
CA SER A 34 7.62 -9.78 -13.57
C SER A 34 7.06 -8.39 -13.32
N TRP A 35 7.54 -7.42 -14.07
CA TRP A 35 7.04 -6.05 -13.99
C TRP A 35 5.94 -5.84 -15.03
N PRO A 36 4.72 -5.47 -14.60
CA PRO A 36 3.65 -5.12 -15.52
C PRO A 36 4.02 -3.90 -16.37
N VAL A 37 3.46 -3.85 -17.57
CA VAL A 37 3.51 -2.65 -18.40
C VAL A 37 2.59 -1.60 -17.77
N LEU A 38 3.04 -0.35 -17.73
CA LEU A 38 2.20 0.75 -17.25
C LEU A 38 0.95 0.89 -18.14
N PRO A 39 -0.20 1.18 -17.54
CA PRO A 39 -1.41 1.39 -18.31
C PRO A 39 -1.30 2.63 -19.21
N ASP A 40 -1.72 2.50 -20.45
CA ASP A 40 -1.87 3.63 -21.37
C ASP A 40 -3.20 4.33 -21.12
N GLY A 41 -3.24 5.66 -21.31
CA GLY A 41 -4.47 6.44 -21.27
C GLY A 41 -4.41 7.66 -20.36
N SER A 42 -5.55 8.34 -20.26
CA SER A 42 -5.79 9.42 -19.30
C SER A 42 -6.68 8.91 -18.17
N PHE A 43 -6.41 9.35 -16.96
CA PHE A 43 -7.16 9.01 -15.77
C PHE A 43 -7.80 10.27 -15.20
N GLU A 44 -9.02 10.15 -14.68
CA GLU A 44 -9.78 11.27 -14.15
C GLU A 44 -9.36 11.67 -12.73
N SER A 45 -8.70 10.75 -12.01
CA SER A 45 -8.25 10.96 -10.63
C SER A 45 -6.97 10.19 -10.32
N TYR A 46 -6.29 10.63 -9.26
CA TYR A 46 -5.16 9.90 -8.70
C TYR A 46 -5.54 8.46 -8.29
N ALA A 47 -6.70 8.28 -7.68
CA ALA A 47 -7.17 6.97 -7.25
C ALA A 47 -7.38 6.01 -8.44
N GLU A 48 -7.94 6.50 -9.54
CA GLU A 48 -8.11 5.71 -10.76
C GLU A 48 -6.76 5.29 -11.36
N LEU A 49 -5.82 6.22 -11.49
CA LEU A 49 -4.46 5.93 -11.93
C LEU A 49 -3.79 4.91 -11.00
N ALA A 50 -3.87 5.13 -9.69
CA ALA A 50 -3.25 4.26 -8.69
C ALA A 50 -3.83 2.84 -8.76
N ALA A 51 -5.15 2.69 -8.87
CA ALA A 51 -5.81 1.40 -9.05
C ALA A 51 -5.33 0.70 -10.33
N ALA A 52 -5.29 1.41 -11.45
CA ALA A 52 -4.85 0.84 -12.73
C ALA A 52 -3.39 0.37 -12.70
N VAL A 53 -2.50 1.16 -12.09
CA VAL A 53 -1.06 0.82 -11.97
C VAL A 53 -0.85 -0.37 -11.03
N MET A 54 -1.58 -0.43 -9.92
CA MET A 54 -1.35 -1.43 -8.87
C MET A 54 -2.15 -2.72 -9.05
N ALA A 55 -3.28 -2.71 -9.77
CA ALA A 55 -4.11 -3.91 -9.95
C ALA A 55 -3.36 -5.16 -10.42
N PRO A 56 -2.42 -5.09 -11.38
CA PRO A 56 -1.67 -6.27 -11.82
C PRO A 56 -0.85 -6.94 -10.71
N PHE A 57 -0.43 -6.18 -9.70
CA PHE A 57 0.36 -6.71 -8.59
C PHE A 57 -0.46 -7.50 -7.59
N VAL A 58 -1.74 -7.16 -7.41
CA VAL A 58 -2.63 -7.82 -6.45
C VAL A 58 -3.44 -8.96 -7.08
N ALA A 59 -3.59 -8.94 -8.40
CA ALA A 59 -4.33 -9.97 -9.14
C ALA A 59 -3.59 -11.33 -9.17
N PRO A 60 -4.32 -12.47 -9.22
CA PRO A 60 -5.78 -12.60 -9.15
C PRO A 60 -6.33 -12.73 -7.71
N VAL A 61 -5.53 -12.42 -6.70
CA VAL A 61 -5.88 -12.64 -5.28
C VAL A 61 -7.00 -11.71 -4.82
N ILE A 62 -6.94 -10.45 -5.25
CA ILE A 62 -7.97 -9.44 -4.96
C ILE A 62 -8.69 -9.11 -6.26
N ASP A 63 -10.03 -9.12 -6.20
CA ASP A 63 -10.85 -8.71 -7.34
C ASP A 63 -10.64 -7.23 -7.65
N GLN A 64 -10.67 -6.88 -8.93
CA GLN A 64 -10.39 -5.50 -9.38
C GLN A 64 -11.39 -4.50 -8.80
N ALA A 65 -12.67 -4.88 -8.66
CA ALA A 65 -13.68 -3.98 -8.11
C ALA A 65 -13.43 -3.69 -6.62
N ASP A 66 -13.14 -4.73 -5.84
CA ASP A 66 -12.79 -4.60 -4.42
C ASP A 66 -11.52 -3.76 -4.25
N PHE A 67 -10.51 -4.03 -5.08
CA PHE A 67 -9.26 -3.28 -5.03
C PHE A 67 -9.45 -1.80 -5.37
N SER A 68 -10.26 -1.49 -6.38
CA SER A 68 -10.55 -0.09 -6.75
C SER A 68 -11.27 0.67 -5.63
N VAL A 69 -12.17 0.01 -4.90
CA VAL A 69 -12.83 0.61 -3.72
C VAL A 69 -11.81 0.89 -2.63
N MET A 70 -10.95 -0.08 -2.29
CA MET A 70 -9.91 0.14 -1.28
C MET A 70 -8.96 1.28 -1.62
N VAL A 71 -8.57 1.41 -2.89
CA VAL A 71 -7.72 2.51 -3.36
C VAL A 71 -8.45 3.85 -3.24
N ALA A 72 -9.71 3.92 -3.65
CA ALA A 72 -10.52 5.13 -3.54
C ALA A 72 -10.69 5.57 -2.09
N ASP A 73 -11.03 4.64 -1.19
CA ASP A 73 -11.20 4.92 0.24
C ASP A 73 -9.88 5.38 0.88
N SER A 74 -8.75 4.76 0.51
CA SER A 74 -7.44 5.14 1.02
C SER A 74 -7.07 6.58 0.70
N TYR A 75 -7.35 7.02 -0.52
CA TYR A 75 -6.96 8.36 -0.96
C TYR A 75 -8.03 9.43 -0.70
N ALA A 76 -9.26 9.03 -0.36
CA ALA A 76 -10.28 9.96 0.11
C ALA A 76 -9.91 10.67 1.43
N ALA A 77 -9.00 10.10 2.22
CA ALA A 77 -8.50 10.70 3.45
C ALA A 77 -7.50 11.85 3.24
N PHE A 78 -7.04 12.07 1.99
CA PHE A 78 -6.07 13.11 1.67
C PHE A 78 -6.73 14.46 1.47
N SER A 79 -6.05 15.53 1.91
CA SER A 79 -6.57 16.91 1.86
C SER A 79 -6.45 17.58 0.48
N HIS A 80 -5.70 16.97 -0.46
CA HIS A 80 -5.53 17.48 -1.81
C HIS A 80 -6.12 16.49 -2.84
N PRO A 81 -6.89 16.95 -3.85
CA PRO A 81 -7.53 16.07 -4.82
C PRO A 81 -6.53 15.24 -5.65
N ASP A 82 -5.35 15.78 -5.93
CA ASP A 82 -4.29 15.07 -6.64
C ASP A 82 -3.44 14.17 -5.72
N VAL A 83 -3.76 14.07 -4.43
CA VAL A 83 -3.08 13.25 -3.41
C VAL A 83 -1.59 13.62 -3.26
N CYS A 84 -0.82 13.57 -4.34
CA CYS A 84 0.59 13.92 -4.44
C CYS A 84 0.80 14.92 -5.60
N PRO A 85 0.40 16.19 -5.44
CA PRO A 85 0.54 17.18 -6.50
C PRO A 85 2.00 17.44 -6.86
N LEU A 86 2.25 17.68 -8.14
CA LEU A 86 3.54 18.09 -8.67
C LEU A 86 3.52 19.60 -8.94
N VAL A 87 4.22 20.35 -8.12
CA VAL A 87 4.27 21.82 -8.19
C VAL A 87 5.53 22.27 -8.92
N GLU A 88 5.39 23.05 -9.98
CA GLU A 88 6.52 23.67 -10.66
C GLU A 88 6.97 24.91 -9.86
N LEU A 89 8.22 24.89 -9.39
CA LEU A 89 8.82 26.00 -8.66
C LEU A 89 9.44 27.02 -9.61
N GLU A 90 10.08 26.55 -10.67
CA GLU A 90 10.66 27.31 -11.77
C GLU A 90 10.76 26.42 -13.01
N PRO A 91 10.95 26.95 -14.21
CA PRO A 91 10.93 26.15 -15.43
C PRO A 91 11.83 24.91 -15.38
N GLY A 92 11.22 23.74 -15.43
CA GLY A 92 11.90 22.44 -15.38
C GLY A 92 12.31 21.97 -13.98
N HIS A 93 11.88 22.68 -12.92
CA HIS A 93 12.17 22.32 -11.53
C HIS A 93 10.88 22.09 -10.76
N TYR A 94 10.66 20.88 -10.30
CA TYR A 94 9.39 20.45 -9.72
C TYR A 94 9.57 19.95 -8.30
N LEU A 95 8.54 20.18 -7.47
CA LEU A 95 8.39 19.64 -6.14
C LEU A 95 7.20 18.66 -6.15
N LEU A 96 7.44 17.39 -5.78
CA LEU A 96 6.37 16.43 -5.50
C LEU A 96 6.00 16.54 -4.02
N GLU A 97 4.78 17.03 -3.75
CA GLU A 97 4.29 17.20 -2.38
C GLU A 97 3.71 15.89 -1.84
N LEU A 98 4.27 15.35 -0.76
CA LEU A 98 3.87 14.06 -0.17
C LEU A 98 3.27 14.21 1.23
N PHE A 99 2.83 15.40 1.61
CA PHE A 99 2.39 15.74 2.97
C PHE A 99 0.88 16.03 3.07
N HIS A 100 0.09 15.62 2.10
CA HIS A 100 -1.36 15.85 2.08
C HIS A 100 -2.18 14.73 2.74
N GLY A 101 -1.53 13.70 3.26
CA GLY A 101 -2.18 12.61 3.97
C GLY A 101 -2.60 12.97 5.40
N PRO A 102 -3.35 12.09 6.08
CA PRO A 102 -3.94 12.36 7.39
C PRO A 102 -2.92 12.62 8.50
N THR A 103 -1.70 12.09 8.40
CA THR A 103 -0.63 12.33 9.38
C THR A 103 0.42 13.32 8.88
N LEU A 104 0.25 13.87 7.69
CA LEU A 104 1.17 14.78 6.99
C LEU A 104 2.53 14.14 6.67
N ALA A 105 2.70 12.86 6.87
CA ALA A 105 3.90 12.12 6.54
C ALA A 105 3.77 11.50 5.13
N PHE A 106 4.87 11.47 4.36
CA PHE A 106 4.88 10.84 3.03
C PHE A 106 4.47 9.34 3.08
N LYS A 107 4.62 8.73 4.22
CA LYS A 107 4.25 7.33 4.47
C LYS A 107 2.75 7.06 4.35
N ASP A 108 1.91 8.07 4.52
CA ASP A 108 0.46 7.94 4.33
C ASP A 108 0.12 7.44 2.92
N VAL A 109 0.88 7.86 1.91
CA VAL A 109 0.64 7.46 0.51
C VAL A 109 0.61 5.94 0.33
N ALA A 110 1.45 5.22 1.06
CA ALA A 110 1.47 3.76 1.00
C ALA A 110 0.66 3.13 2.14
N LEU A 111 0.83 3.60 3.38
CA LEU A 111 0.28 2.91 4.56
C LEU A 111 -1.24 2.96 4.63
N GLN A 112 -1.90 4.02 4.13
CA GLN A 112 -3.36 4.04 4.11
C GLN A 112 -3.92 2.85 3.29
N LEU A 113 -3.36 2.59 2.11
CA LEU A 113 -3.75 1.42 1.32
C LEU A 113 -3.34 0.10 1.99
N VAL A 114 -2.16 0.02 2.59
CA VAL A 114 -1.71 -1.18 3.30
C VAL A 114 -2.67 -1.54 4.43
N GLY A 115 -3.19 -0.57 5.18
CA GLY A 115 -4.21 -0.80 6.21
C GLY A 115 -5.47 -1.47 5.66
N HIS A 116 -6.01 -0.97 4.54
CA HIS A 116 -7.16 -1.56 3.86
C HIS A 116 -6.88 -2.97 3.35
N LEU A 117 -5.69 -3.21 2.78
CA LEU A 117 -5.27 -4.53 2.30
C LEU A 117 -5.16 -5.55 3.45
N PHE A 118 -4.61 -5.16 4.60
CA PHE A 118 -4.57 -6.00 5.78
C PHE A 118 -5.98 -6.34 6.28
N ASP A 119 -6.84 -5.35 6.43
CA ASP A 119 -8.21 -5.56 6.90
C ASP A 119 -8.99 -6.49 5.96
N TYR A 120 -8.88 -6.29 4.65
CA TYR A 120 -9.50 -7.16 3.63
C TYR A 120 -9.02 -8.61 3.75
N GLU A 121 -7.71 -8.85 3.76
CA GLU A 121 -7.13 -10.19 3.81
C GLU A 121 -7.43 -10.90 5.14
N LEU A 122 -7.33 -10.19 6.26
CA LEU A 122 -7.60 -10.76 7.57
C LEU A 122 -9.09 -11.12 7.76
N ARG A 123 -10.01 -10.29 7.21
CA ARG A 123 -11.44 -10.63 7.18
C ARG A 123 -11.70 -11.87 6.34
N ARG A 124 -11.09 -11.97 5.17
CA ARG A 124 -11.22 -13.12 4.28
C ARG A 124 -10.72 -14.42 4.90
N ARG A 125 -9.68 -14.34 5.74
CA ARG A 125 -9.08 -15.48 6.44
C ARG A 125 -9.71 -15.77 7.80
N ASP A 126 -10.57 -14.89 8.30
CA ASP A 126 -11.08 -14.87 9.68
C ASP A 126 -9.94 -14.88 10.72
N GLU A 127 -8.90 -14.10 10.47
CA GLU A 127 -7.71 -13.98 11.30
C GLU A 127 -7.61 -12.60 11.94
N ARG A 128 -6.75 -12.49 12.95
CA ARG A 128 -6.33 -11.24 13.59
C ARG A 128 -4.81 -11.21 13.72
N VAL A 129 -4.24 -10.02 13.68
CA VAL A 129 -2.80 -9.83 13.88
C VAL A 129 -2.53 -8.71 14.88
N THR A 130 -1.39 -8.82 15.54
CA THR A 130 -0.83 -7.72 16.34
C THR A 130 0.44 -7.24 15.66
N LEU A 131 0.45 -5.97 15.25
CA LEU A 131 1.62 -5.32 14.68
C LEU A 131 2.40 -4.66 15.82
N VAL A 132 3.67 -4.99 15.96
CA VAL A 132 4.57 -4.39 16.93
C VAL A 132 5.66 -3.63 16.18
N GLY A 133 5.78 -2.34 16.46
CA GLY A 133 6.76 -1.47 15.81
C GLY A 133 7.55 -0.64 16.81
N ALA A 134 8.80 -0.36 16.48
CA ALA A 134 9.61 0.65 17.18
C ALA A 134 9.98 1.73 16.16
N THR A 135 9.42 2.93 16.35
CA THR A 135 9.65 4.02 15.40
C THR A 135 9.74 5.36 16.11
N SER A 136 10.48 6.29 15.53
CA SER A 136 10.72 7.61 16.12
C SER A 136 9.66 8.67 15.77
N GLY A 137 8.54 8.31 15.13
CA GLY A 137 7.48 9.27 14.83
C GLY A 137 6.66 8.95 13.58
N ASP A 138 6.99 9.49 12.43
CA ASP A 138 6.16 9.47 11.21
C ASP A 138 5.67 8.08 10.79
N THR A 139 6.53 7.07 10.85
CA THR A 139 6.13 5.71 10.48
C THR A 139 5.10 5.14 11.44
N GLY A 140 5.30 5.34 12.75
CA GLY A 140 4.35 4.90 13.78
C GLY A 140 3.02 5.60 13.65
N SER A 141 3.03 6.93 13.48
CA SER A 141 1.83 7.73 13.34
C SER A 141 1.01 7.32 12.11
N ALA A 142 1.67 7.19 10.95
CA ALA A 142 1.01 6.79 9.71
C ALA A 142 0.46 5.34 9.78
N ALA A 143 1.20 4.43 10.42
CA ALA A 143 0.76 3.05 10.59
C ALA A 143 -0.44 2.94 11.54
N MET A 144 -0.44 3.68 12.66
CA MET A 144 -1.57 3.73 13.59
C MET A 144 -2.82 4.29 12.92
N GLU A 145 -2.67 5.35 12.13
CA GLU A 145 -3.79 5.94 11.38
C GLU A 145 -4.36 4.95 10.36
N ALA A 146 -3.49 4.26 9.62
CA ALA A 146 -3.87 3.31 8.58
C ALA A 146 -4.71 2.12 9.09
N VAL A 147 -4.53 1.72 10.35
CA VAL A 147 -5.30 0.61 10.95
C VAL A 147 -6.36 1.08 11.94
N ARG A 148 -6.57 2.40 12.05
CA ARG A 148 -7.57 2.97 12.95
C ARG A 148 -8.96 2.41 12.65
N GLY A 149 -9.60 1.85 13.66
CA GLY A 149 -10.94 1.30 13.56
C GLY A 149 -11.02 -0.11 12.98
N SER A 150 -9.90 -0.73 12.58
CA SER A 150 -9.90 -2.14 12.23
C SER A 150 -10.17 -2.99 13.49
N ASP A 151 -11.05 -3.97 13.38
CA ASP A 151 -11.31 -4.98 14.41
C ASP A 151 -10.41 -6.23 14.23
N ARG A 152 -9.53 -6.22 13.24
CA ARG A 152 -8.64 -7.32 12.87
C ARG A 152 -7.17 -7.06 13.14
N VAL A 153 -6.80 -5.80 13.40
CA VAL A 153 -5.41 -5.40 13.62
C VAL A 153 -5.28 -4.70 14.96
N ASP A 154 -4.49 -5.26 15.85
CA ASP A 154 -4.00 -4.58 17.04
C ASP A 154 -2.62 -4.00 16.76
N MET A 155 -2.32 -2.78 17.27
CA MET A 155 -1.02 -2.16 17.04
C MET A 155 -0.40 -1.67 18.35
N VAL A 156 0.89 -1.96 18.50
CA VAL A 156 1.73 -1.50 19.60
C VAL A 156 2.96 -0.80 19.04
N ILE A 157 3.13 0.47 19.36
CA ILE A 157 4.30 1.27 18.97
C ILE A 157 5.13 1.61 20.21
N LEU A 158 6.43 1.35 20.11
CA LEU A 158 7.43 1.58 21.15
C LEU A 158 8.31 2.79 20.78
#